data_89256b16f875eeaa60bf5db27ac1ce94
#
_entry.id   89256b16f875eeaa60bf5db27ac1ce94
#
_cell.length_a   1.000
_cell.length_b   1.000
_cell.length_c   1.000
_cell.angle_alpha   90.00
_cell.angle_beta   90.00
_cell.angle_gamma   90.00
#
_symmetry.space_group_name_H-M   'P 1'
#
loop_
_entity.id
_entity.type
_entity.pdbx_description
1 polymer ?
#
loop_
_entity_poly.entity_id
_entity_poly.type
_entity_poly.pdbx_seq_one_letter_code
_entity_poly.pdbx_strand_id
1 'polypeptide(L)'
;MQAAYRSTPPCVLVFSGSDPSGGAGMQADIPAITALGAHSLSVPTALTVQDNVSVFAVHALDPELVRHQAQVLIDRFDIAAV
;
A
#
# COMPACT_ATOMS: atom_id res chain seq x y z
N MET A 1 29.59 -0.69 4.92
CA MET A 1 28.96 -0.56 5.05
C MET A 1 28.23 -0.50 5.40
N GLN A 2 28.15 -0.82 5.65
CA GLN A 2 27.32 -0.94 5.86
C GLN A 2 26.38 -0.59 6.17
N ALA A 3 26.71 -0.15 6.63
CA ALA A 3 25.41 0.15 6.92
C ALA A 3 24.40 -0.27 6.17
N ALA A 4 24.83 -0.45 5.47
CA ALA A 4 23.89 -0.99 4.62
C ALA A 4 23.21 -2.19 5.18
N TYR A 5 23.58 -2.50 6.35
CA TYR A 5 22.98 -3.67 6.93
C TYR A 5 21.82 -3.28 7.82
N ARG A 6 20.68 -3.25 7.25
CA ARG A 6 19.46 -3.12 8.02
C ARG A 6 18.98 -4.49 8.40
N SER A 7 18.62 -4.67 9.64
CA SER A 7 17.91 -5.88 10.07
C SER A 7 16.49 -5.91 9.51
N THR A 8 15.92 -4.73 9.21
CA THR A 8 14.60 -4.61 8.62
C THR A 8 14.63 -3.57 7.49
N PRO A 9 13.86 -3.77 6.42
CA PRO A 9 13.76 -2.77 5.37
C PRO A 9 13.01 -1.53 5.83
N PRO A 10 13.22 -0.38 5.19
CA PRO A 10 12.44 0.81 5.49
C PRO A 10 10.96 0.58 5.15
N CYS A 11 10.08 1.14 5.97
CA CYS A 11 8.64 1.03 5.76
C CYS A 11 8.12 2.23 4.99
N VAL A 12 7.30 1.97 3.99
CA VAL A 12 6.64 2.99 3.19
C VAL A 12 5.13 2.82 3.35
N LEU A 13 4.47 3.87 3.83
CA LEU A 13 3.01 3.85 3.98
C LEU A 13 2.38 4.31 2.67
N VAL A 14 1.50 3.50 2.12
CA VAL A 14 0.88 3.72 0.82
C VAL A 14 -0.64 3.72 0.95
N PHE A 15 -1.27 4.71 0.35
CA PHE A 15 -2.73 4.78 0.21
C PHE A 15 -3.07 4.57 -1.25
N SER A 16 -3.83 3.55 -1.57
CA SER A 16 -4.21 3.29 -2.95
C SER A 16 -5.46 2.42 -3.04
N GLY A 17 -6.09 2.44 -4.20
CA GLY A 17 -7.21 1.57 -4.48
C GLY A 17 -6.75 0.14 -4.70
N SER A 18 -7.67 -0.80 -4.58
CA SER A 18 -7.42 -2.20 -4.86
C SER A 18 -7.84 -2.52 -6.30
N ASP A 19 -6.90 -3.04 -7.08
CA ASP A 19 -7.16 -3.55 -8.44
C ASP A 19 -7.02 -5.06 -8.42
N PRO A 20 -8.13 -5.82 -8.48
CA PRO A 20 -8.06 -7.27 -8.41
C PRO A 20 -7.35 -7.92 -9.61
N SER A 21 -7.20 -7.19 -10.73
CA SER A 21 -6.44 -7.70 -11.89
C SER A 21 -4.93 -7.60 -11.70
N GLY A 22 -4.47 -6.83 -10.72
CA GLY A 22 -3.05 -6.72 -10.40
C GLY A 22 -2.27 -5.71 -11.23
N GLY A 23 -2.92 -5.02 -12.17
CA GLY A 23 -2.23 -4.13 -13.10
C GLY A 23 -1.96 -2.74 -12.56
N ALA A 24 -2.62 -2.37 -11.46
CA ALA A 24 -2.52 -1.04 -10.89
C ALA A 24 -2.80 -1.11 -9.39
N GLY A 25 -2.97 0.04 -8.74
CA GLY A 25 -3.35 0.12 -7.35
C GLY A 25 -2.37 -0.55 -6.41
N MET A 26 -2.85 -0.99 -5.26
CA MET A 26 -1.97 -1.57 -4.23
C MET A 26 -1.31 -2.87 -4.69
N GLN A 27 -1.95 -3.63 -5.57
CA GLN A 27 -1.40 -4.89 -6.08
C GLN A 27 -0.18 -4.66 -6.99
N ALA A 28 -0.05 -3.47 -7.58
CA ALA A 28 1.13 -3.08 -8.34
C ALA A 28 2.15 -2.37 -7.45
N ASP A 29 1.69 -1.59 -6.48
CA ASP A 29 2.56 -0.83 -5.58
C ASP A 29 3.41 -1.74 -4.69
N ILE A 30 2.80 -2.78 -4.13
CA ILE A 30 3.48 -3.68 -3.19
C ILE A 30 4.70 -4.35 -3.84
N PRO A 31 4.58 -5.01 -4.99
CA PRO A 31 5.76 -5.63 -5.60
C PRO A 31 6.81 -4.60 -6.05
N ALA A 32 6.40 -3.41 -6.48
CA ALA A 32 7.34 -2.37 -6.87
C ALA A 32 8.17 -1.88 -5.67
N ILE A 33 7.51 -1.63 -4.55
CA ILE A 33 8.18 -1.20 -3.31
C ILE A 33 9.10 -2.30 -2.79
N THR A 34 8.64 -3.55 -2.84
CA THR A 34 9.45 -4.69 -2.42
C THR A 34 10.68 -4.85 -3.30
N ALA A 35 10.54 -4.66 -4.60
CA ALA A 35 11.66 -4.74 -5.54
C ALA A 35 12.73 -3.67 -5.28
N LEU A 36 12.34 -2.54 -4.70
CA LEU A 36 13.25 -1.46 -4.34
C LEU A 36 13.87 -1.65 -2.94
N GLY A 37 13.58 -2.74 -2.27
CA GLY A 37 14.17 -3.05 -0.97
C GLY A 37 13.43 -2.45 0.22
N ALA A 38 12.19 -2.01 0.04
CA ALA A 38 11.38 -1.46 1.10
C ALA A 38 10.22 -2.40 1.46
N HIS A 39 9.59 -2.13 2.59
CA HIS A 39 8.39 -2.85 3.02
C HIS A 39 7.17 -1.95 2.89
N SER A 40 6.17 -2.42 2.17
CA SER A 40 4.93 -1.68 1.98
C SER A 40 3.98 -1.91 3.14
N LEU A 41 3.52 -0.80 3.72
CA LEU A 41 2.37 -0.78 4.62
C LEU A 41 1.23 -0.18 3.82
N SER A 42 0.25 -1.00 3.45
CA SER A 42 -0.70 -0.62 2.42
C SER A 42 -2.10 -0.46 3.00
N VAL A 43 -2.68 0.71 2.79
CA VAL A 43 -4.02 1.05 3.24
C VAL A 43 -4.90 1.24 2.00
N PRO A 44 -5.90 0.36 1.78
CA PRO A 44 -6.81 0.54 0.64
C PRO A 44 -7.75 1.71 0.89
N THR A 45 -7.98 2.49 -0.17
CA THR A 45 -8.91 3.63 -0.13
C THR A 45 -10.19 3.34 -0.87
N ALA A 46 -10.17 2.35 -1.76
CA ALA A 46 -11.33 1.93 -2.53
C ALA A 46 -11.18 0.49 -2.96
N LEU A 47 -12.28 -0.18 -3.15
CA LEU A 47 -12.35 -1.48 -3.82
C LEU A 47 -12.90 -1.27 -5.21
N THR A 48 -12.37 -1.98 -6.18
CA THR A 48 -12.86 -1.88 -7.55
C THR A 48 -13.37 -3.22 -8.06
N VAL A 49 -14.29 -3.14 -9.01
CA VAL A 49 -14.70 -4.28 -9.82
C VAL A 49 -14.15 -4.01 -11.20
N GLN A 50 -13.07 -4.70 -11.53
CA GLN A 50 -12.40 -4.46 -12.79
C GLN A 50 -11.59 -5.67 -13.24
N ASP A 51 -11.31 -5.71 -14.54
CA ASP A 51 -10.37 -6.64 -15.14
C ASP A 51 -9.20 -5.83 -15.75
N ASN A 52 -8.43 -6.45 -16.62
CA ASN A 52 -7.28 -5.79 -17.25
C ASN A 52 -7.67 -4.85 -18.40
N VAL A 53 -8.94 -4.72 -18.70
CA VAL A 53 -9.44 -3.89 -19.82
C VAL A 53 -10.33 -2.75 -19.33
N SER A 54 -11.23 -3.03 -18.40
CA SER A 54 -12.28 -2.07 -18.01
C SER A 54 -12.49 -2.03 -16.51
N VAL A 55 -12.89 -0.87 -16.03
CA VAL A 55 -13.35 -0.67 -14.65
C VAL A 55 -14.88 -0.63 -14.68
N PHE A 56 -15.52 -1.52 -13.93
CA PHE A 56 -16.96 -1.64 -13.88
C PHE A 56 -17.58 -0.91 -12.70
N ALA A 57 -16.86 -0.84 -11.60
CA ALA A 57 -17.35 -0.15 -10.39
C ALA A 57 -16.19 0.26 -9.51
N VAL A 58 -16.39 1.34 -8.77
CA VAL A 58 -15.46 1.81 -7.73
C VAL A 58 -16.25 2.03 -6.47
N HIS A 59 -15.82 1.39 -5.38
CA HIS A 59 -16.45 1.51 -4.07
C HIS A 59 -15.45 2.16 -3.11
N ALA A 60 -15.63 3.44 -2.85
CA ALA A 60 -14.79 4.15 -1.89
C ALA A 60 -15.04 3.60 -0.48
N LEU A 61 -13.96 3.40 0.26
CA LEU A 61 -14.06 2.99 1.65
C LEU A 61 -14.36 4.20 2.53
N ASP A 62 -15.01 3.95 3.67
CA ASP A 62 -15.28 4.99 4.64
C ASP A 62 -13.95 5.68 5.04
N PRO A 63 -13.86 7.02 4.95
CA PRO A 63 -12.67 7.75 5.35
C PRO A 63 -12.19 7.45 6.76
N GLU A 64 -13.10 7.21 7.71
CA GLU A 64 -12.71 6.86 9.07
C GLU A 64 -12.08 5.47 9.17
N LEU A 65 -12.50 4.53 8.34
CA LEU A 65 -11.86 3.23 8.27
C LEU A 65 -10.45 3.35 7.70
N VAL A 66 -10.29 4.13 6.64
CA VAL A 66 -8.98 4.40 6.03
C VAL A 66 -8.05 5.05 7.06
N ARG A 67 -8.53 6.08 7.76
CA ARG A 67 -7.75 6.77 8.77
C ARG A 67 -7.35 5.85 9.91
N HIS A 68 -8.27 5.00 10.37
CA HIS A 68 -8.02 4.09 11.48
C HIS A 68 -6.94 3.06 11.11
N GLN A 69 -6.99 2.50 9.92
CA GLN A 69 -5.95 1.59 9.45
C GLN A 69 -4.59 2.27 9.42
N ALA A 70 -4.52 3.48 8.87
CA ALA A 70 -3.27 4.24 8.81
C ALA A 70 -2.74 4.53 10.22
N GLN A 71 -3.61 4.94 11.14
CA GLN A 71 -3.19 5.27 12.50
C GLN A 71 -2.60 4.07 13.24
N VAL A 72 -3.19 2.91 13.09
CA VAL A 72 -2.68 1.66 13.69
C VAL A 72 -1.26 1.38 13.20
N LEU A 73 -1.01 1.59 11.91
CA LEU A 73 0.30 1.37 11.32
C LEU A 73 1.31 2.42 11.76
N ILE A 74 0.91 3.68 11.81
CA ILE A 74 1.76 4.79 12.25
C ILE A 74 2.19 4.59 13.70
N ASP A 75 1.30 4.09 14.53
CA ASP A 75 1.59 3.87 15.94
C ASP A 75 2.54 2.69 16.17
N ARG A 76 2.59 1.74 15.24
CA ARG A 76 3.36 0.51 15.41
C ARG A 76 4.68 0.52 14.67
N PHE A 77 4.73 1.10 13.48
CA PHE A 77 5.88 1.03 12.60
C PHE A 77 6.62 2.36 12.53
N ASP A 78 7.93 2.27 12.31
CA ASP A 78 8.75 3.45 12.02
C ASP A 78 8.67 3.70 10.51
N ILE A 79 7.91 4.71 10.13
CA ILE A 79 7.59 4.96 8.74
C ILE A 79 8.62 5.91 8.13
N ALA A 80 9.29 5.42 7.09
CA ALA A 80 10.35 6.18 6.41
C ALA A 80 9.79 7.15 5.38
N ALA A 81 8.64 6.81 4.76
CA ALA A 81 8.03 7.64 3.71
C ALA A 81 6.55 7.31 3.57
N VAL A 82 5.83 8.24 2.99
CA VAL A 82 4.40 8.11 2.68
C VAL A 82 4.18 8.34 1.19
#